data_af168f8af8a24aee22f1dd8a97cbd8c0
#
_entry.id   af168f8af8a24aee22f1dd8a97cbd8c0
#
_cell.length_a   1.000
_cell.length_b   1.000
_cell.length_c   1.000
_cell.angle_alpha   90.00
_cell.angle_beta   90.00
_cell.angle_gamma   90.00
#
_symmetry.space_group_name_H-M   'P 1'
#
loop_
_entity.id
_entity.type
_entity.pdbx_description
1 polymer ?
#
loop_
_entity_poly.entity_id
_entity_poly.type
_entity_poly.pdbx_seq_one_letter_code
_entity_poly.pdbx_strand_id
1 'polypeptide(L)'
;MQVDDFIERWLGSGGSEMATAQSFAIELTELLGVPRPNVSDKDGDFLDYRFERPVTLTHTGRKRNGRIDLYKKGHFILEAKQFVSPETKDKNTLEMFLEKDAPKQTGHGKRGTSKFDDTMMKARNQADNYARAVAKEDGWPPFLMVVDVGHVIELYADFSGQGQGYN
;
A
#
# COMPACT_ATOMS: atom_id res chain seq x y z
N MET A 1 -19.97 10.00 -3.99
CA MET A 1 -19.48 10.13 -2.59
C MET A 1 -18.87 11.50 -2.43
N GLN A 2 -19.18 12.22 -1.34
CA GLN A 2 -18.53 13.52 -1.06
C GLN A 2 -17.19 13.29 -0.35
N VAL A 3 -16.31 14.27 -0.41
CA VAL A 3 -14.97 14.17 0.22
C VAL A 3 -15.08 13.95 1.73
N ASP A 4 -15.97 14.67 2.39
CA ASP A 4 -16.16 14.59 3.84
C ASP A 4 -16.65 13.20 4.26
N ASP A 5 -17.60 12.60 3.52
CA ASP A 5 -18.08 11.23 3.77
C ASP A 5 -16.96 10.21 3.64
N PHE A 6 -16.06 10.39 2.66
CA PHE A 6 -14.91 9.53 2.45
C PHE A 6 -13.91 9.64 3.62
N ILE A 7 -13.59 10.87 4.03
CA ILE A 7 -12.69 11.12 5.15
C ILE A 7 -13.26 10.51 6.44
N GLU A 8 -14.53 10.79 6.77
CA GLU A 8 -15.18 10.27 7.97
C GLU A 8 -15.18 8.75 8.01
N ARG A 9 -15.50 8.10 6.88
CA ARG A 9 -15.51 6.64 6.76
C ARG A 9 -14.15 6.00 7.00
N TRP A 10 -13.07 6.61 6.47
CA TRP A 10 -11.74 6.02 6.53
C TRP A 10 -10.93 6.46 7.74
N LEU A 11 -11.30 7.57 8.37
CA LEU A 11 -10.62 8.05 9.58
C LEU A 11 -10.80 7.04 10.72
N GLY A 12 -9.66 6.47 11.17
CA GLY A 12 -9.68 5.46 12.23
C GLY A 12 -10.20 4.08 11.82
N SER A 13 -10.33 3.82 10.51
CA SER A 13 -10.73 2.49 10.03
C SER A 13 -9.72 1.43 10.49
N GLY A 14 -10.24 0.30 10.99
CA GLY A 14 -9.47 -0.88 11.39
C GLY A 14 -9.89 -2.09 10.57
N GLY A 15 -9.01 -3.08 10.42
CA GLY A 15 -9.30 -4.30 9.66
C GLY A 15 -8.03 -5.03 9.23
N SER A 16 -8.14 -6.03 8.33
CA SER A 16 -6.96 -6.62 7.72
C SER A 16 -6.36 -5.65 6.71
N GLU A 17 -5.04 -5.47 6.74
CA GLU A 17 -4.29 -4.53 5.91
C GLU A 17 -4.69 -4.63 4.42
N MET A 18 -4.70 -5.83 3.88
CA MET A 18 -5.01 -6.09 2.46
C MET A 18 -6.46 -5.72 2.08
N ALA A 19 -7.46 -6.22 2.81
CA ALA A 19 -8.86 -5.97 2.48
C ALA A 19 -9.22 -4.49 2.64
N THR A 20 -8.66 -3.84 3.66
CA THR A 20 -8.85 -2.42 3.93
C THR A 20 -8.22 -1.57 2.83
N ALA A 21 -6.99 -1.89 2.40
CA ALA A 21 -6.29 -1.17 1.34
C ALA A 21 -7.00 -1.28 -0.02
N GLN A 22 -7.51 -2.45 -0.39
CA GLN A 22 -8.24 -2.63 -1.64
C GLN A 22 -9.55 -1.84 -1.65
N SER A 23 -10.33 -1.91 -0.57
CA SER A 23 -11.59 -1.15 -0.44
C SER A 23 -11.33 0.35 -0.46
N PHE A 24 -10.31 0.82 0.26
CA PHE A 24 -9.88 2.22 0.26
C PHE A 24 -9.54 2.70 -1.16
N ALA A 25 -8.70 1.94 -1.87
CA ALA A 25 -8.27 2.30 -3.22
C ALA A 25 -9.45 2.36 -4.21
N ILE A 26 -10.41 1.43 -4.13
CA ILE A 26 -11.62 1.44 -4.96
C ILE A 26 -12.45 2.69 -4.67
N GLU A 27 -12.73 2.99 -3.42
CA GLU A 27 -13.52 4.17 -3.05
C GLU A 27 -12.80 5.48 -3.39
N LEU A 28 -11.47 5.52 -3.26
CA LEU A 28 -10.67 6.66 -3.69
C LEU A 28 -10.80 6.90 -5.20
N THR A 29 -10.75 5.84 -6.02
CA THR A 29 -10.94 5.98 -7.47
C THR A 29 -12.34 6.50 -7.83
N GLU A 30 -13.37 6.06 -7.10
CA GLU A 30 -14.74 6.57 -7.27
C GLU A 30 -14.86 8.05 -6.89
N LEU A 31 -14.25 8.43 -5.77
CA LEU A 31 -14.23 9.84 -5.32
C LEU A 31 -13.56 10.75 -6.35
N LEU A 32 -12.45 10.28 -6.93
CA LEU A 32 -11.69 11.02 -7.94
C LEU A 32 -12.31 10.95 -9.36
N GLY A 33 -13.32 10.12 -9.56
CA GLY A 33 -13.96 9.94 -10.88
C GLY A 33 -13.02 9.29 -11.91
N VAL A 34 -12.06 8.46 -11.45
CA VAL A 34 -11.12 7.73 -12.32
C VAL A 34 -11.48 6.24 -12.41
N PRO A 35 -11.03 5.52 -13.45
CA PRO A 35 -11.31 4.10 -13.58
C PRO A 35 -10.85 3.29 -12.36
N ARG A 36 -11.66 2.31 -11.97
CA ARG A 36 -11.30 1.35 -10.92
C ARG A 36 -10.22 0.37 -11.39
N PRO A 37 -9.44 -0.20 -10.46
CA PRO A 37 -8.57 -1.33 -10.76
C PRO A 37 -9.39 -2.52 -11.33
N ASN A 38 -8.79 -3.26 -12.23
CA ASN A 38 -9.40 -4.46 -12.80
C ASN A 38 -9.49 -5.57 -11.73
N VAL A 39 -10.58 -6.32 -11.76
CA VAL A 39 -10.68 -7.56 -11.00
C VAL A 39 -9.72 -8.56 -11.66
N SER A 40 -8.91 -9.26 -10.86
CA SER A 40 -7.98 -10.27 -11.39
C SER A 40 -8.76 -11.35 -12.15
N ASP A 41 -8.47 -11.48 -13.45
CA ASP A 41 -8.99 -12.58 -14.25
C ASP A 41 -8.19 -13.86 -13.96
N LYS A 42 -8.81 -15.03 -14.20
CA LYS A 42 -8.16 -16.34 -13.98
C LYS A 42 -6.90 -16.53 -14.82
N ASP A 43 -6.82 -15.87 -15.96
CA ASP A 43 -5.69 -15.92 -16.89
C ASP A 43 -4.64 -14.83 -16.66
N GLY A 44 -4.84 -13.99 -15.69
CA GLY A 44 -3.89 -13.15 -14.93
C GLY A 44 -2.85 -12.28 -15.64
N ASP A 45 -2.59 -12.45 -16.91
CA ASP A 45 -1.33 -12.05 -17.50
C ASP A 45 -1.25 -10.63 -18.07
N PHE A 46 -2.37 -9.93 -18.27
CA PHE A 46 -2.36 -8.68 -19.06
C PHE A 46 -3.10 -7.49 -18.46
N LEU A 47 -3.31 -7.47 -17.14
CA LEU A 47 -4.03 -6.35 -16.55
C LEU A 47 -3.06 -5.22 -16.19
N ASP A 48 -3.09 -4.17 -17.01
CA ASP A 48 -2.27 -2.96 -16.82
C ASP A 48 -2.64 -2.15 -15.55
N TYR A 49 -3.80 -2.44 -14.94
CA TYR A 49 -4.27 -1.80 -13.72
C TYR A 49 -4.91 -2.83 -12.79
N ARG A 50 -4.17 -3.30 -11.78
CA ARG A 50 -4.59 -4.43 -10.93
C ARG A 50 -4.03 -4.40 -9.52
N PHE A 51 -4.75 -5.04 -8.62
CA PHE A 51 -4.25 -5.40 -7.29
C PHE A 51 -3.31 -6.60 -7.35
N GLU A 52 -2.48 -6.73 -6.32
CA GLU A 52 -1.64 -7.92 -6.05
C GLU A 52 -0.78 -8.34 -7.25
N ARG A 53 -0.19 -7.37 -7.98
CA ARG A 53 0.66 -7.72 -9.11
C ARG A 53 1.90 -8.50 -8.65
N PRO A 54 2.11 -9.75 -9.12
CA PRO A 54 3.33 -10.47 -8.83
C PRO A 54 4.55 -9.78 -9.43
N VAL A 55 5.66 -9.77 -8.70
CA VAL A 55 6.93 -9.23 -9.17
C VAL A 55 8.08 -10.09 -8.67
N THR A 56 9.11 -10.28 -9.50
CA THR A 56 10.32 -10.98 -9.13
C THR A 56 11.46 -9.99 -8.90
N LEU A 57 11.90 -9.89 -7.66
CA LEU A 57 13.08 -9.12 -7.28
C LEU A 57 14.33 -9.98 -7.43
N THR A 58 15.35 -9.44 -8.09
CA THR A 58 16.66 -10.11 -8.20
C THR A 58 17.71 -9.27 -7.48
N HIS A 59 18.25 -9.80 -6.40
CA HIS A 59 19.33 -9.16 -5.65
C HIS A 59 20.48 -10.12 -5.48
N THR A 60 21.69 -9.72 -5.94
CA THR A 60 22.95 -10.53 -5.84
C THR A 60 22.76 -11.99 -6.29
N GLY A 61 22.05 -12.21 -7.42
CA GLY A 61 21.80 -13.55 -7.98
C GLY A 61 20.70 -14.35 -7.29
N ARG A 62 20.11 -13.84 -6.21
CA ARG A 62 18.97 -14.47 -5.53
C ARG A 62 17.66 -13.85 -6.02
N LYS A 63 16.70 -14.71 -6.38
CA LYS A 63 15.35 -14.31 -6.75
C LYS A 63 14.43 -14.36 -5.53
N ARG A 64 13.63 -13.33 -5.33
CA ARG A 64 12.57 -13.26 -4.32
C ARG A 64 11.29 -12.81 -4.99
N ASN A 65 10.22 -13.52 -4.74
CA ASN A 65 8.89 -13.10 -5.19
C ASN A 65 8.32 -12.06 -4.23
N GLY A 66 7.72 -11.03 -4.81
CA GLY A 66 6.97 -10.00 -4.11
C GLY A 66 5.62 -9.79 -4.78
N ARG A 67 4.82 -8.92 -4.20
CA ARG A 67 3.54 -8.46 -4.76
C ARG A 67 3.41 -6.97 -4.53
N ILE A 68 2.95 -6.27 -5.54
CA ILE A 68 2.62 -4.85 -5.49
C ILE A 68 1.16 -4.74 -5.10
N ASP A 69 0.83 -4.02 -4.04
CA ASP A 69 -0.54 -3.93 -3.53
C ASP A 69 -1.50 -3.37 -4.57
N LEU A 70 -1.14 -2.28 -5.26
CA LEU A 70 -1.86 -1.78 -6.43
C LEU A 70 -0.88 -1.25 -7.47
N TYR A 71 -1.07 -1.67 -8.70
CA TYR A 71 -0.21 -1.32 -9.83
C TYR A 71 -1.00 -0.80 -11.01
N LYS A 72 -0.53 0.29 -11.60
CA LYS A 72 -1.01 0.79 -12.90
C LYS A 72 0.18 1.03 -13.82
N LYS A 73 0.27 0.25 -14.88
CA LYS A 73 1.36 0.30 -15.85
C LYS A 73 1.54 1.70 -16.42
N GLY A 74 2.79 2.17 -16.43
CA GLY A 74 3.15 3.50 -16.94
C GLY A 74 2.63 4.66 -16.09
N HIS A 75 2.05 4.40 -14.91
CA HIS A 75 1.48 5.44 -14.06
C HIS A 75 2.05 5.38 -12.64
N PHE A 76 1.73 4.34 -11.87
CA PHE A 76 2.13 4.30 -10.47
C PHE A 76 2.25 2.88 -9.88
N ILE A 77 2.99 2.82 -8.79
CA ILE A 77 2.98 1.74 -7.81
C ILE A 77 2.42 2.30 -6.50
N LEU A 78 1.51 1.57 -5.86
CA LEU A 78 1.02 1.88 -4.53
C LEU A 78 1.36 0.74 -3.59
N GLU A 79 1.92 1.10 -2.44
CA GLU A 79 2.20 0.23 -1.29
C GLU A 79 1.39 0.75 -0.10
N ALA A 80 0.52 -0.09 0.44
CA ALA A 80 -0.32 0.26 1.57
C ALA A 80 0.26 -0.27 2.88
N LYS A 81 0.06 0.47 3.96
CA LYS A 81 0.33 0.05 5.33
C LYS A 81 -0.88 0.40 6.18
N GLN A 82 -1.06 -0.34 7.24
CA GLN A 82 -2.10 -0.05 8.22
C GLN A 82 -1.49 0.01 9.61
N PHE A 83 -1.63 1.16 10.22
CA PHE A 83 -1.16 1.40 11.58
C PHE A 83 -2.32 1.44 12.56
N VAL A 84 -2.08 0.96 13.77
CA VAL A 84 -3.07 1.04 14.83
C VAL A 84 -3.12 2.47 15.34
N SER A 85 -4.32 3.07 15.36
CA SER A 85 -4.53 4.37 16.00
C SER A 85 -4.26 4.28 17.50
N PRO A 86 -3.66 5.31 18.11
CA PRO A 86 -3.46 5.35 19.56
C PRO A 86 -4.75 5.17 20.36
N GLU A 87 -5.87 5.63 19.83
CA GLU A 87 -7.19 5.60 20.49
C GLU A 87 -7.84 4.21 20.52
N THR A 88 -7.39 3.29 19.65
CA THR A 88 -7.97 1.93 19.57
C THR A 88 -7.48 1.02 20.72
N LYS A 89 -6.47 1.45 21.49
CA LYS A 89 -5.91 0.63 22.58
C LYS A 89 -6.84 0.45 23.77
N ASP A 90 -7.71 1.41 24.06
CA ASP A 90 -8.54 1.32 25.27
C ASP A 90 -9.71 0.35 25.15
N LYS A 91 -10.15 0.01 23.93
CA LYS A 91 -11.23 -0.97 23.70
C LYS A 91 -10.74 -2.41 23.61
N ASN A 92 -9.50 -2.64 23.13
CA ASN A 92 -8.94 -3.99 22.96
C ASN A 92 -8.20 -4.52 24.19
N THR A 93 -7.97 -3.71 25.21
CA THR A 93 -7.21 -4.16 26.39
C THR A 93 -7.98 -5.23 27.18
N LEU A 94 -9.31 -5.16 27.17
CA LEU A 94 -10.15 -6.14 27.87
C LEU A 94 -10.25 -7.49 27.12
N GLU A 95 -10.28 -7.44 25.77
CA GLU A 95 -10.30 -8.66 24.93
C GLU A 95 -8.93 -9.35 24.91
N MET A 96 -7.84 -8.63 24.98
CA MET A 96 -6.47 -9.17 24.99
C MET A 96 -6.14 -9.95 26.29
N PHE A 97 -6.87 -9.71 27.37
CA PHE A 97 -6.75 -10.50 28.61
C PHE A 97 -7.49 -11.84 28.52
N LEU A 98 -8.40 -12.01 27.58
CA LEU A 98 -9.22 -13.22 27.42
C LEU A 98 -8.66 -14.21 26.38
N GLU A 99 -7.77 -13.76 25.48
CA GLU A 99 -7.14 -14.60 24.45
C GLU A 99 -5.63 -14.76 24.69
N LYS A 100 -5.27 -15.75 25.52
CA LYS A 100 -3.85 -16.08 25.81
C LYS A 100 -3.08 -16.72 24.65
N ASP A 101 -3.72 -17.05 23.53
CA ASP A 101 -3.13 -17.82 22.41
C ASP A 101 -3.25 -17.16 21.03
N ALA A 102 -3.54 -15.86 20.94
CA ALA A 102 -3.55 -15.16 19.66
C ALA A 102 -2.10 -14.90 19.14
N PRO A 103 -1.81 -15.14 17.84
CA PRO A 103 -0.51 -14.86 17.28
C PRO A 103 -0.20 -13.37 17.45
N LYS A 104 1.01 -13.07 17.94
CA LYS A 104 1.50 -11.68 18.11
C LYS A 104 1.45 -10.97 16.77
N GLN A 105 0.45 -10.11 16.58
CA GLN A 105 0.46 -9.13 15.50
C GLN A 105 1.70 -8.24 15.71
N THR A 106 2.66 -8.35 14.82
CA THR A 106 3.83 -7.47 14.76
C THR A 106 3.35 -6.09 14.32
N GLY A 107 2.88 -5.29 15.27
CA GLY A 107 2.33 -3.98 15.00
C GLY A 107 3.35 -3.09 14.28
N HIS A 108 2.95 -2.49 13.18
CA HIS A 108 3.76 -1.61 12.31
C HIS A 108 4.20 -0.29 12.98
N GLY A 109 3.90 -0.08 14.23
CA GLY A 109 4.23 1.13 14.99
C GLY A 109 2.99 1.99 15.28
N LYS A 110 3.15 2.99 16.13
CA LYS A 110 2.13 4.00 16.40
C LYS A 110 2.40 5.23 15.55
N ARG A 111 1.35 5.82 14.98
CA ARG A 111 1.40 7.12 14.29
C ARG A 111 2.06 8.17 15.18
N GLY A 112 2.90 9.03 14.59
CA GLY A 112 3.64 10.06 15.33
C GLY A 112 4.84 9.54 16.12
N THR A 113 5.37 8.37 15.80
CA THR A 113 6.59 7.81 16.40
C THR A 113 7.64 7.53 15.33
N SER A 114 8.92 7.51 15.72
CA SER A 114 10.01 7.13 14.81
C SER A 114 9.81 5.76 14.16
N LYS A 115 9.13 4.84 14.82
CA LYS A 115 8.78 3.53 14.25
C LYS A 115 7.76 3.64 13.13
N PHE A 116 6.88 4.62 13.17
CA PHE A 116 5.96 4.93 12.08
C PHE A 116 6.75 5.42 10.86
N ASP A 117 7.63 6.41 11.05
CA ASP A 117 8.44 6.97 9.98
C ASP A 117 9.35 5.91 9.34
N ASP A 118 9.98 5.05 10.16
CA ASP A 118 10.78 3.92 9.69
C ASP A 118 9.96 2.93 8.84
N THR A 119 8.70 2.69 9.21
CA THR A 119 7.84 1.77 8.48
C THR A 119 7.38 2.38 7.15
N MET A 120 7.02 3.67 7.13
CA MET A 120 6.69 4.40 5.90
C MET A 120 7.90 4.44 4.96
N MET A 121 9.09 4.72 5.48
CA MET A 121 10.33 4.68 4.69
C MET A 121 10.63 3.28 4.12
N LYS A 122 10.38 2.21 4.88
CA LYS A 122 10.51 0.83 4.38
C LYS A 122 9.52 0.53 3.27
N ALA A 123 8.27 1.00 3.39
CA ALA A 123 7.26 0.86 2.35
C ALA A 123 7.66 1.61 1.07
N ARG A 124 8.18 2.84 1.20
CA ARG A 124 8.76 3.59 0.07
C ARG A 124 9.89 2.82 -0.61
N ASN A 125 10.85 2.31 0.16
CA ASN A 125 11.97 1.53 -0.38
C ASN A 125 11.49 0.24 -1.05
N GLN A 126 10.44 -0.39 -0.53
CA GLN A 126 9.80 -1.56 -1.14
C GLN A 126 9.19 -1.19 -2.50
N ALA A 127 8.43 -0.10 -2.56
CA ALA A 127 7.84 0.41 -3.81
C ALA A 127 8.92 0.77 -4.85
N ASP A 128 10.02 1.42 -4.46
CA ASP A 128 11.16 1.71 -5.35
C ASP A 128 11.81 0.43 -5.91
N ASN A 129 12.00 -0.59 -5.06
CA ASN A 129 12.52 -1.87 -5.53
C ASN A 129 11.57 -2.55 -6.52
N TYR A 130 10.26 -2.44 -6.32
CA TYR A 130 9.26 -2.94 -7.25
C TYR A 130 9.27 -2.17 -8.57
N ALA A 131 9.42 -0.84 -8.53
CA ALA A 131 9.56 -0.01 -9.71
C ALA A 131 10.76 -0.45 -10.56
N ARG A 132 11.91 -0.72 -9.94
CA ARG A 132 13.10 -1.24 -10.61
C ARG A 132 12.87 -2.62 -11.23
N ALA A 133 12.07 -3.46 -10.61
CA ALA A 133 11.78 -4.79 -11.12
C ALA A 133 10.84 -4.73 -12.34
N VAL A 134 9.77 -3.93 -12.28
CA VAL A 134 8.80 -3.79 -13.39
C VAL A 134 9.34 -2.95 -14.54
N ALA A 135 10.28 -2.04 -14.29
CA ALA A 135 10.82 -1.14 -15.32
C ALA A 135 11.41 -1.87 -16.53
N LYS A 136 11.88 -3.09 -16.36
CA LYS A 136 12.43 -3.91 -17.44
C LYS A 136 11.37 -4.34 -18.46
N GLU A 137 10.13 -4.53 -18.00
CA GLU A 137 9.02 -5.02 -18.80
C GLU A 137 8.08 -3.90 -19.24
N ASP A 138 7.80 -2.98 -18.32
CA ASP A 138 6.72 -2.00 -18.45
C ASP A 138 7.21 -0.55 -18.51
N GLY A 139 8.52 -0.31 -18.36
CA GLY A 139 9.09 1.03 -18.20
C GLY A 139 8.97 1.55 -16.76
N TRP A 140 9.58 2.68 -16.49
CA TRP A 140 9.56 3.30 -15.16
C TRP A 140 8.20 3.91 -14.86
N PRO A 141 7.53 3.51 -13.76
CA PRO A 141 6.34 4.20 -13.30
C PRO A 141 6.76 5.59 -12.77
N PRO A 142 6.11 6.69 -13.21
CA PRO A 142 6.49 8.03 -12.78
C PRO A 142 6.16 8.33 -11.32
N PHE A 143 5.27 7.55 -10.69
CA PHE A 143 4.85 7.78 -9.32
C PHE A 143 4.99 6.53 -8.44
N LEU A 144 5.41 6.76 -7.18
CA LEU A 144 5.23 5.83 -6.08
C LEU A 144 4.27 6.45 -5.06
N MET A 145 3.34 5.66 -4.60
CA MET A 145 2.38 6.05 -3.56
C MET A 145 2.57 5.14 -2.35
N VAL A 146 2.74 5.73 -1.17
CA VAL A 146 2.77 5.00 0.09
C VAL A 146 1.60 5.47 0.93
N VAL A 147 0.75 4.54 1.35
CA VAL A 147 -0.52 4.88 2.00
C VAL A 147 -0.59 4.24 3.38
N ASP A 148 -0.78 5.07 4.42
CA ASP A 148 -1.36 4.61 5.67
C ASP A 148 -2.87 4.88 5.62
N VAL A 149 -3.64 3.82 5.46
CA VAL A 149 -5.08 3.91 5.21
C VAL A 149 -5.79 4.67 6.32
N GLY A 150 -6.56 5.70 5.92
CA GLY A 150 -7.29 6.58 6.83
C GLY A 150 -6.41 7.63 7.54
N HIS A 151 -5.16 7.82 7.12
CA HIS A 151 -4.27 8.79 7.75
C HIS A 151 -3.47 9.64 6.76
N VAL A 152 -2.66 9.03 5.90
CA VAL A 152 -1.78 9.77 4.98
C VAL A 152 -1.57 9.04 3.67
N ILE A 153 -1.46 9.81 2.60
CA ILE A 153 -0.98 9.37 1.28
C ILE A 153 0.30 10.16 0.99
N GLU A 154 1.42 9.46 0.90
CA GLU A 154 2.70 10.04 0.47
C GLU A 154 2.88 9.77 -1.02
N LEU A 155 3.15 10.81 -1.79
CA LEU A 155 3.35 10.74 -3.24
C LEU A 155 4.80 11.12 -3.56
N TYR A 156 5.50 10.22 -4.21
CA TYR A 156 6.86 10.41 -4.70
C TYR A 156 6.87 10.35 -6.22
N ALA A 157 7.63 11.22 -6.87
CA ALA A 157 7.64 11.33 -8.32
C ALA A 157 9.07 11.28 -8.89
N ASP A 158 9.22 10.62 -10.05
CA ASP A 158 10.39 10.71 -10.91
C ASP A 158 9.96 11.11 -12.32
N PHE A 159 10.02 12.40 -12.61
CA PHE A 159 9.69 12.94 -13.92
C PHE A 159 10.82 12.78 -14.95
N SER A 160 12.00 12.29 -14.54
CA SER A 160 13.09 12.01 -15.48
C SER A 160 12.81 10.80 -16.37
N GLY A 161 11.95 9.88 -15.91
CA GLY A 161 11.66 8.62 -16.57
C GLY A 161 12.85 7.66 -16.63
N GLN A 162 13.93 7.97 -15.90
CA GLN A 162 15.18 7.20 -15.92
C GLN A 162 15.38 6.39 -14.63
N GLY A 163 14.47 6.48 -13.67
CA GLY A 163 14.57 5.80 -12.39
C GLY A 163 15.76 6.26 -11.54
N GLN A 164 16.15 7.52 -11.67
CA GLN A 164 17.27 8.07 -10.91
C GLN A 164 16.92 8.38 -9.46
N GLY A 165 15.67 8.48 -9.14
CA GLY A 165 15.18 8.66 -7.77
C GLY A 165 13.82 9.32 -7.73
N TYR A 166 12.99 8.83 -6.83
CA TYR A 166 11.71 9.43 -6.51
C TYR A 166 11.87 10.43 -5.36
N ASN A 167 11.40 11.66 -5.56
CA ASN A 167 11.45 12.76 -4.61
C ASN A 167 10.04 13.18 -4.19
#